data_cc2e8621e33bf15fe2c6e508ace24d6d
#
_entry.id   cc2e8621e33bf15fe2c6e508ace24d6d
#
_cell.length_a   1.000
_cell.length_b   1.000
_cell.length_c   1.000
_cell.angle_alpha   90.00
_cell.angle_beta   90.00
_cell.angle_gamma   90.00
#
_symmetry.space_group_name_H-M   'P 1'
#
loop_
_entity.id
_entity.type
_entity.pdbx_description
1 polymer ?
#
loop_
_entity_poly.entity_id
_entity_poly.type
_entity_poly.pdbx_seq_one_letter_code
_entity_poly.pdbx_strand_id
1 'polypeptide(L)'
;VEPVKFMRNSLALHWQIMLGLILGIGFGVLSVQFGWAGFVKDWIKPWGTIFINCLKLITVPLILVSLIKGVSDLKDLRKLSSMGIRTVGWYLLTTVTAIGTGLILVNLFKPGHFIHADMRETLLQSYGEGAATRIQSAQSTVAQGPLQPLIDIFPDNMMAAFTDNTKMLQSIFVAILLGIGLILIDQEKAKPVKTFFDSLNDLIMKVVDLIMLTAPDRKSTRL
;
A
#
# COMPACT_ATOMS: atom_id res chain seq x y z
N VAL A 1 42.98 -15.75 13.76
CA VAL A 1 41.77 -15.86 14.61
C VAL A 1 40.60 -15.98 13.63
N GLU A 2 40.15 -17.21 13.39
CA GLU A 2 39.00 -17.46 12.52
C GLU A 2 37.70 -16.90 13.15
N PRO A 3 36.85 -16.21 12.40
CA PRO A 3 35.55 -15.81 12.91
C PRO A 3 34.63 -17.05 12.97
N VAL A 4 34.12 -17.32 14.16
CA VAL A 4 33.13 -18.37 14.46
C VAL A 4 31.93 -18.18 13.54
N LYS A 5 31.77 -19.10 12.58
CA LYS A 5 30.67 -19.20 11.63
C LYS A 5 29.43 -19.67 12.38
N PHE A 6 28.65 -18.75 12.92
CA PHE A 6 27.33 -19.06 13.43
C PHE A 6 26.44 -19.47 12.25
N MET A 7 26.34 -20.77 12.02
CA MET A 7 25.34 -21.36 11.15
C MET A 7 23.94 -21.13 11.78
N ARG A 8 23.35 -19.99 11.50
CA ARG A 8 21.92 -19.78 11.75
C ARG A 8 21.17 -20.22 10.50
N ASN A 9 20.52 -21.37 10.59
CA ASN A 9 19.45 -21.76 9.68
C ASN A 9 18.35 -20.69 9.76
N SER A 10 18.44 -19.66 8.92
CA SER A 10 17.39 -18.66 8.80
C SER A 10 16.25 -19.31 8.06
N LEU A 11 15.15 -19.54 8.76
CA LEU A 11 13.87 -19.89 8.14
C LEU A 11 13.58 -18.91 6.99
N ALA A 12 13.03 -19.40 5.89
CA ALA A 12 12.65 -18.51 4.79
C ALA A 12 11.69 -17.44 5.30
N LEU A 13 11.79 -16.22 4.74
CA LEU A 13 11.05 -15.02 5.18
C LEU A 13 9.56 -15.28 5.42
N HIS A 14 8.90 -15.99 4.51
CA HIS A 14 7.48 -16.32 4.65
C HIS A 14 7.18 -17.12 5.93
N TRP A 15 8.07 -18.03 6.33
CA TRP A 15 7.90 -18.79 7.58
C TRP A 15 8.07 -17.92 8.83
N GLN A 16 8.99 -16.95 8.78
CA GLN A 16 9.17 -16.00 9.90
C GLN A 16 7.94 -15.11 10.07
N ILE A 17 7.38 -14.61 8.97
CA ILE A 17 6.14 -13.81 8.97
C ILE A 17 4.97 -14.65 9.51
N MET A 18 4.83 -15.89 9.02
CA MET A 18 3.77 -16.80 9.49
C MET A 18 3.88 -17.10 10.99
N LEU A 19 5.10 -17.38 11.48
CA LEU A 19 5.34 -17.60 12.89
C LEU A 19 5.05 -16.33 13.72
N GLY A 20 5.49 -15.17 13.25
CA GLY A 20 5.20 -13.90 13.90
C GLY A 20 3.70 -13.62 14.00
N LEU A 21 2.95 -13.91 12.94
CA LEU A 21 1.51 -13.76 12.90
C LEU A 21 0.82 -14.72 13.90
N ILE A 22 1.19 -16.00 13.90
CA ILE A 22 0.63 -17.02 14.82
C ILE A 22 0.93 -16.65 16.27
N LEU A 23 2.18 -16.27 16.57
CA LEU A 23 2.58 -15.82 17.90
C LEU A 23 1.85 -14.54 18.34
N GLY A 24 1.67 -13.60 17.42
CA GLY A 24 0.93 -12.36 17.66
C GLY A 24 -0.55 -12.62 17.96
N ILE A 25 -1.20 -13.50 17.23
CA ILE A 25 -2.59 -13.91 17.49
C ILE A 25 -2.67 -14.62 18.84
N GLY A 26 -1.79 -15.59 19.10
CA GLY A 26 -1.75 -16.32 20.37
C GLY A 26 -1.56 -15.39 21.57
N PHE A 27 -0.62 -14.46 21.47
CA PHE A 27 -0.40 -13.44 22.49
C PHE A 27 -1.61 -12.52 22.67
N GLY A 28 -2.26 -12.12 21.57
CA GLY A 28 -3.47 -11.30 21.61
C GLY A 28 -4.62 -11.98 22.37
N VAL A 29 -4.86 -13.27 22.10
CA VAL A 29 -5.88 -14.07 22.81
C VAL A 29 -5.54 -14.19 24.29
N LEU A 30 -4.30 -14.51 24.63
CA LEU A 30 -3.85 -14.61 26.02
C LEU A 30 -3.97 -13.27 26.75
N SER A 31 -3.61 -12.16 26.10
CA SER A 31 -3.69 -10.83 26.71
C SER A 31 -5.12 -10.42 27.11
N VAL A 32 -6.11 -10.86 26.33
CA VAL A 32 -7.52 -10.64 26.67
C VAL A 32 -7.92 -11.45 27.90
N GLN A 33 -7.51 -12.73 27.97
CA GLN A 33 -7.84 -13.60 29.11
C GLN A 33 -7.18 -13.14 30.43
N PHE A 34 -5.96 -12.62 30.35
CA PHE A 34 -5.23 -12.12 31.53
C PHE A 34 -5.51 -10.65 31.87
N GLY A 35 -6.42 -9.98 31.16
CA GLY A 35 -6.75 -8.58 31.40
C GLY A 35 -5.65 -7.58 31.00
N TRP A 36 -4.67 -7.98 30.19
CA TRP A 36 -3.54 -7.14 29.74
C TRP A 36 -3.87 -6.27 28.53
N ALA A 37 -5.13 -6.12 28.20
CA ALA A 37 -5.57 -5.33 27.04
C ALA A 37 -5.04 -3.87 27.08
N GLY A 38 -5.00 -3.25 28.26
CA GLY A 38 -4.41 -1.92 28.47
C GLY A 38 -2.92 -1.89 28.13
N PHE A 39 -2.14 -2.83 28.64
CA PHE A 39 -0.71 -2.93 28.35
C PHE A 39 -0.43 -3.11 26.86
N VAL A 40 -1.18 -3.96 26.18
CA VAL A 40 -1.05 -4.18 24.73
C VAL A 40 -1.37 -2.91 23.95
N LYS A 41 -2.43 -2.19 24.35
CA LYS A 41 -2.86 -0.94 23.71
C LYS A 41 -1.81 0.17 23.86
N ASP A 42 -1.24 0.31 25.05
CA ASP A 42 -0.38 1.46 25.38
C ASP A 42 1.09 1.22 25.04
N TRP A 43 1.56 -0.04 25.08
CA TRP A 43 2.98 -0.36 24.91
C TRP A 43 3.31 -1.17 23.65
N ILE A 44 2.42 -2.03 23.18
CA ILE A 44 2.71 -2.89 22.00
C ILE A 44 2.15 -2.30 20.73
N LYS A 45 0.89 -1.87 20.73
CA LYS A 45 0.24 -1.26 19.56
C LYS A 45 1.00 -0.08 18.97
N PRO A 46 1.62 0.84 19.75
CA PRO A 46 2.37 1.97 19.19
C PRO A 46 3.52 1.54 18.27
N TRP A 47 4.22 0.44 18.55
CA TRP A 47 5.30 -0.05 17.70
C TRP A 47 4.80 -0.49 16.33
N GLY A 48 3.66 -1.19 16.29
CA GLY A 48 3.00 -1.53 15.04
C GLY A 48 2.54 -0.28 14.27
N THR A 49 2.02 0.73 14.99
CA THR A 49 1.62 2.00 14.38
C THR A 49 2.80 2.75 13.80
N ILE A 50 3.94 2.82 14.51
CA ILE A 50 5.18 3.42 14.03
C ILE A 50 5.64 2.73 12.74
N PHE A 51 5.66 1.40 12.72
CA PHE A 51 6.05 0.63 11.53
C PHE A 51 5.15 0.95 10.33
N ILE A 52 3.83 0.94 10.51
CA ILE A 52 2.87 1.30 9.45
C ILE A 52 3.07 2.75 8.99
N ASN A 53 3.34 3.69 9.91
CA ASN A 53 3.60 5.08 9.55
C ASN A 53 4.91 5.22 8.75
N CYS A 54 5.95 4.46 9.09
CA CYS A 54 7.19 4.42 8.31
C CYS A 54 6.96 3.89 6.88
N LEU A 55 6.09 2.87 6.71
CA LEU A 55 5.71 2.39 5.37
C LEU A 55 4.92 3.45 4.59
N LYS A 56 3.98 4.13 5.24
CA LYS A 56 3.20 5.22 4.62
C LYS A 56 4.08 6.40 4.22
N LEU A 57 5.09 6.72 5.01
CA LEU A 57 6.04 7.83 4.74
C LEU A 57 6.72 7.68 3.38
N ILE A 58 7.08 6.45 2.98
CA ILE A 58 7.82 6.21 1.74
C ILE A 58 6.89 6.05 0.53
N THR A 59 5.60 5.79 0.75
CA THR A 59 4.68 5.38 -0.32
C THR A 59 4.61 6.42 -1.44
N VAL A 60 4.34 7.69 -1.12
CA VAL A 60 4.23 8.75 -2.13
C VAL A 60 5.55 9.03 -2.84
N PRO A 61 6.70 9.23 -2.14
CA PRO A 61 7.99 9.42 -2.79
C PRO A 61 8.38 8.25 -3.69
N LEU A 62 8.15 7.01 -3.25
CA LEU A 62 8.47 5.81 -4.03
C LEU A 62 7.65 5.74 -5.33
N ILE A 63 6.34 5.95 -5.23
CA ILE A 63 5.44 5.95 -6.40
C ILE A 63 5.86 7.03 -7.38
N LEU A 64 6.07 8.26 -6.89
CA LEU A 64 6.44 9.40 -7.72
C LEU A 64 7.71 9.11 -8.52
N VAL A 65 8.77 8.77 -7.83
CA VAL A 65 10.10 8.60 -8.44
C VAL A 65 10.15 7.38 -9.36
N SER A 66 9.59 6.25 -8.93
CA SER A 66 9.55 5.02 -9.74
C SER A 66 8.72 5.18 -11.00
N LEU A 67 7.60 5.92 -10.95
CA LEU A 67 6.76 6.16 -12.12
C LEU A 67 7.40 7.16 -13.08
N ILE A 68 7.97 8.27 -12.59
CA ILE A 68 8.68 9.23 -13.45
C ILE A 68 9.83 8.52 -14.17
N LYS A 69 10.64 7.74 -13.46
CA LYS A 69 11.71 6.94 -14.03
C LYS A 69 11.15 5.96 -15.06
N GLY A 70 10.21 5.10 -14.68
CA GLY A 70 9.65 4.06 -15.54
C GLY A 70 8.99 4.62 -16.81
N VAL A 71 8.27 5.74 -16.73
CA VAL A 71 7.66 6.39 -17.88
C VAL A 71 8.73 7.06 -18.75
N SER A 72 9.69 7.79 -18.16
CA SER A 72 10.73 8.50 -18.89
C SER A 72 11.72 7.60 -19.63
N ASP A 73 11.84 6.33 -19.22
CA ASP A 73 12.68 5.32 -19.89
C ASP A 73 12.03 4.71 -21.13
N LEU A 74 10.74 4.97 -21.33
CA LEU A 74 10.05 4.52 -22.54
C LEU A 74 10.50 5.35 -23.75
N LYS A 75 10.95 4.65 -24.80
CA LYS A 75 11.41 5.29 -26.04
C LYS A 75 10.26 5.71 -26.96
N ASP A 76 9.04 5.27 -26.70
CA ASP A 76 7.89 5.47 -27.61
C ASP A 76 6.59 5.58 -26.80
N LEU A 77 5.92 6.72 -26.92
CA LEU A 77 4.61 7.00 -26.31
C LEU A 77 3.49 6.07 -26.81
N ARG A 78 3.61 5.55 -28.05
CA ARG A 78 2.63 4.58 -28.59
C ARG A 78 2.65 3.28 -27.79
N LYS A 79 3.83 2.84 -27.35
CA LYS A 79 3.97 1.67 -26.48
C LYS A 79 3.30 1.90 -25.14
N LEU A 80 3.48 3.09 -24.55
CA LEU A 80 2.81 3.47 -23.28
C LEU A 80 1.29 3.38 -23.43
N SER A 81 0.72 3.98 -24.47
CA SER A 81 -0.73 3.95 -24.74
C SER A 81 -1.26 2.52 -24.92
N SER A 82 -0.60 1.72 -25.76
CA SER A 82 -1.02 0.33 -26.03
C SER A 82 -0.92 -0.55 -24.78
N MET A 83 0.16 -0.42 -24.01
CA MET A 83 0.32 -1.15 -22.73
C MET A 83 -0.72 -0.67 -21.73
N GLY A 84 -0.96 0.64 -21.62
CA GLY A 84 -1.92 1.22 -20.70
C GLY A 84 -3.34 0.69 -20.93
N ILE A 85 -3.84 0.74 -22.15
CA ILE A 85 -5.19 0.24 -22.49
C ILE A 85 -5.34 -1.24 -22.15
N ARG A 86 -4.35 -2.06 -22.52
CA ARG A 86 -4.36 -3.50 -22.24
C ARG A 86 -4.34 -3.77 -20.72
N THR A 87 -3.51 -3.05 -19.96
CA THR A 87 -3.41 -3.19 -18.51
C THR A 87 -4.71 -2.78 -17.82
N VAL A 88 -5.30 -1.65 -18.22
CA VAL A 88 -6.60 -1.20 -17.70
C VAL A 88 -7.70 -2.21 -18.00
N GLY A 89 -7.73 -2.77 -19.21
CA GLY A 89 -8.69 -3.80 -19.59
C GLY A 89 -8.59 -5.06 -18.71
N TRP A 90 -7.38 -5.56 -18.49
CA TRP A 90 -7.14 -6.68 -17.60
C TRP A 90 -7.49 -6.35 -16.13
N TYR A 91 -7.14 -5.15 -15.69
CA TYR A 91 -7.45 -4.70 -14.33
C TYR A 91 -8.97 -4.64 -14.08
N LEU A 92 -9.73 -4.07 -15.01
CA LEU A 92 -11.19 -4.05 -14.92
C LEU A 92 -11.79 -5.45 -14.90
N LEU A 93 -11.31 -6.34 -15.78
CA LEU A 93 -11.78 -7.73 -15.83
C LEU A 93 -11.53 -8.45 -14.50
N THR A 94 -10.31 -8.37 -13.97
CA THR A 94 -9.97 -9.02 -12.70
C THR A 94 -10.71 -8.39 -11.52
N THR A 95 -10.93 -7.09 -11.51
CA THR A 95 -11.68 -6.40 -10.47
C THR A 95 -13.15 -6.84 -10.46
N VAL A 96 -13.81 -6.87 -11.62
CA VAL A 96 -15.21 -7.33 -11.74
C VAL A 96 -15.33 -8.79 -11.31
N THR A 97 -14.41 -9.67 -11.74
CA THR A 97 -14.42 -11.07 -11.32
C THR A 97 -14.17 -11.24 -9.83
N ALA A 98 -13.25 -10.49 -9.23
CA ALA A 98 -12.96 -10.53 -7.80
C ALA A 98 -14.16 -10.06 -6.96
N ILE A 99 -14.77 -8.93 -7.33
CA ILE A 99 -15.96 -8.41 -6.64
C ILE A 99 -17.13 -9.39 -6.80
N GLY A 100 -17.37 -9.88 -8.01
CA GLY A 100 -18.42 -10.87 -8.28
C GLY A 100 -18.25 -12.14 -7.45
N THR A 101 -17.04 -12.68 -7.42
CA THR A 101 -16.72 -13.87 -6.60
C THR A 101 -16.92 -13.58 -5.11
N GLY A 102 -16.45 -12.43 -4.61
CA GLY A 102 -16.65 -12.02 -3.22
C GLY A 102 -18.12 -11.91 -2.84
N LEU A 103 -18.94 -11.28 -3.69
CA LEU A 103 -20.38 -11.16 -3.47
C LEU A 103 -21.11 -12.52 -3.50
N ILE A 104 -20.74 -13.38 -4.45
CA ILE A 104 -21.30 -14.74 -4.51
C ILE A 104 -20.97 -15.51 -3.23
N LEU A 105 -19.71 -15.50 -2.78
CA LEU A 105 -19.30 -16.19 -1.57
C LEU A 105 -20.02 -15.66 -0.32
N VAL A 106 -20.10 -14.33 -0.16
CA VAL A 106 -20.79 -13.73 0.99
C VAL A 106 -22.27 -14.06 0.99
N ASN A 107 -22.94 -14.05 -0.17
CA ASN A 107 -24.35 -14.41 -0.27
C ASN A 107 -24.61 -15.91 -0.08
N LEU A 108 -23.66 -16.76 -0.50
CA LEU A 108 -23.77 -18.21 -0.35
C LEU A 108 -23.53 -18.63 1.10
N PHE A 109 -22.46 -18.16 1.71
CA PHE A 109 -22.07 -18.58 3.08
C PHE A 109 -22.79 -17.77 4.17
N LYS A 110 -23.27 -16.57 3.87
CA LYS A 110 -23.96 -15.67 4.82
C LYS A 110 -23.28 -15.62 6.20
N PRO A 111 -21.97 -15.27 6.28
CA PRO A 111 -21.19 -15.40 7.52
C PRO A 111 -21.79 -14.63 8.69
N GLY A 112 -22.58 -13.59 8.43
CA GLY A 112 -23.29 -12.84 9.47
C GLY A 112 -24.35 -13.64 10.25
N HIS A 113 -24.81 -14.77 9.73
CA HIS A 113 -25.74 -15.64 10.45
C HIS A 113 -25.08 -16.49 11.54
N PHE A 114 -23.77 -16.71 11.47
CA PHE A 114 -23.02 -17.48 12.46
C PHE A 114 -22.63 -16.63 13.69
N ILE A 115 -22.89 -15.32 13.67
CA ILE A 115 -22.55 -14.42 14.77
C ILE A 115 -23.75 -14.34 15.74
N HIS A 116 -23.52 -14.69 17.02
CA HIS A 116 -24.53 -14.56 18.08
C HIS A 116 -24.94 -13.10 18.26
N ALA A 117 -26.19 -12.87 18.67
CA ALA A 117 -26.77 -11.52 18.78
C ALA A 117 -25.93 -10.59 19.67
N ASP A 118 -25.45 -11.07 20.82
CA ASP A 118 -24.62 -10.29 21.75
C ASP A 118 -23.27 -9.86 21.13
N MET A 119 -22.64 -10.76 20.39
CA MET A 119 -21.41 -10.47 19.67
C MET A 119 -21.64 -9.46 18.55
N ARG A 120 -22.78 -9.54 17.86
CA ARG A 120 -23.14 -8.60 16.80
C ARG A 120 -23.30 -7.19 17.34
N GLU A 121 -23.92 -7.02 18.50
CA GLU A 121 -24.09 -5.71 19.14
C GLU A 121 -22.75 -5.11 19.55
N THR A 122 -21.87 -5.90 20.12
CA THR A 122 -20.49 -5.50 20.48
C THR A 122 -19.69 -5.08 19.25
N LEU A 123 -19.80 -5.83 18.14
CA LEU A 123 -19.14 -5.49 16.87
C LEU A 123 -19.71 -4.21 16.26
N LEU A 124 -21.03 -4.00 16.31
CA LEU A 124 -21.65 -2.77 15.83
C LEU A 124 -21.22 -1.55 16.65
N GLN A 125 -21.10 -1.69 17.96
CA GLN A 125 -20.58 -0.62 18.82
C GLN A 125 -19.11 -0.32 18.55
N SER A 126 -18.27 -1.36 18.32
CA SER A 126 -16.82 -1.20 18.13
C SER A 126 -16.44 -0.74 16.73
N TYR A 127 -17.17 -1.15 15.71
CA TYR A 127 -16.81 -0.94 14.29
C TYR A 127 -17.92 -0.27 13.46
N GLY A 128 -19.10 -0.03 14.05
CA GLY A 128 -20.25 0.53 13.36
C GLY A 128 -20.00 1.91 12.78
N GLU A 129 -19.31 2.78 13.50
CA GLU A 129 -18.92 4.12 13.04
C GLU A 129 -18.03 4.05 11.80
N GLY A 130 -17.04 3.15 11.79
CA GLY A 130 -16.17 2.94 10.65
C GLY A 130 -16.91 2.35 9.43
N ALA A 131 -17.88 1.48 9.65
CA ALA A 131 -18.74 0.94 8.60
C ALA A 131 -19.69 2.02 8.06
N ALA A 132 -20.32 2.79 8.93
CA ALA A 132 -21.20 3.90 8.55
C ALA A 132 -20.47 4.96 7.72
N THR A 133 -19.26 5.34 8.13
CA THR A 133 -18.42 6.29 7.38
C THR A 133 -18.10 5.78 5.98
N ARG A 134 -17.81 4.48 5.82
CA ARG A 134 -17.53 3.88 4.51
C ARG A 134 -18.77 3.82 3.63
N ILE A 135 -19.93 3.49 4.20
CA ILE A 135 -21.21 3.49 3.49
C ILE A 135 -21.56 4.91 3.04
N GLN A 136 -21.39 5.89 3.91
CA GLN A 136 -21.64 7.30 3.59
C GLN A 136 -20.69 7.81 2.49
N SER A 137 -19.41 7.44 2.55
CA SER A 137 -18.44 7.75 1.49
C SER A 137 -18.83 7.12 0.16
N ALA A 138 -19.26 5.85 0.16
CA ALA A 138 -19.75 5.19 -1.05
C ALA A 138 -21.01 5.86 -1.62
N GLN A 139 -21.95 6.22 -0.77
CA GLN A 139 -23.18 6.92 -1.17
C GLN A 139 -22.87 8.32 -1.72
N SER A 140 -21.96 9.07 -1.10
CA SER A 140 -21.55 10.39 -1.59
C SER A 140 -20.89 10.28 -2.96
N THR A 141 -20.07 9.26 -3.20
CA THR A 141 -19.44 9.02 -4.51
C THR A 141 -20.49 8.75 -5.60
N VAL A 142 -21.52 7.95 -5.28
CA VAL A 142 -22.63 7.69 -6.23
C VAL A 142 -23.44 8.96 -6.49
N ALA A 143 -23.66 9.80 -5.46
CA ALA A 143 -24.42 11.05 -5.58
C ALA A 143 -23.70 12.13 -6.39
N GLN A 144 -22.37 12.10 -6.46
CA GLN A 144 -21.54 13.08 -7.18
C GLN A 144 -21.55 12.91 -8.71
N GLY A 145 -22.12 11.81 -9.22
CA GLY A 145 -22.26 11.54 -10.64
C GLY A 145 -21.16 10.65 -11.23
N PRO A 146 -21.41 10.07 -12.42
CA PRO A 146 -20.55 9.00 -12.98
C PRO A 146 -19.15 9.47 -13.42
N LEU A 147 -18.96 10.76 -13.64
CA LEU A 147 -17.67 11.34 -14.06
C LEU A 147 -16.82 11.85 -12.89
N GLN A 148 -17.34 11.87 -11.68
CA GLN A 148 -16.59 12.35 -10.52
C GLN A 148 -15.28 11.59 -10.28
N PRO A 149 -15.23 10.24 -10.37
CA PRO A 149 -13.97 9.51 -10.23
C PRO A 149 -12.92 9.92 -11.28
N LEU A 150 -13.35 10.34 -12.47
CA LEU A 150 -12.44 10.84 -13.50
C LEU A 150 -11.93 12.24 -13.14
N ILE A 151 -12.78 13.12 -12.64
CA ILE A 151 -12.39 14.47 -12.20
C ILE A 151 -11.40 14.38 -11.03
N ASP A 152 -11.62 13.46 -10.09
CA ASP A 152 -10.79 13.28 -8.90
C ASP A 152 -9.36 12.79 -9.21
N ILE A 153 -9.09 12.33 -10.44
CA ILE A 153 -7.73 12.00 -10.90
C ILE A 153 -6.88 13.25 -11.07
N PHE A 154 -7.52 14.38 -11.47
CA PHE A 154 -6.81 15.61 -11.77
C PHE A 154 -6.65 16.46 -10.51
N PRO A 155 -5.42 16.69 -10.02
CA PRO A 155 -5.21 17.49 -8.84
C PRO A 155 -5.32 18.98 -9.16
N ASP A 156 -5.96 19.73 -8.26
CA ASP A 156 -5.96 21.20 -8.30
C ASP A 156 -4.59 21.78 -7.97
N ASN A 157 -3.82 21.04 -7.17
CA ASN A 157 -2.49 21.44 -6.73
C ASN A 157 -1.57 20.20 -6.63
N MET A 158 -0.44 20.26 -7.33
CA MET A 158 0.56 19.20 -7.36
C MET A 158 1.11 18.89 -5.96
N MET A 159 1.41 19.92 -5.15
CA MET A 159 1.96 19.74 -3.81
C MET A 159 0.94 19.09 -2.87
N ALA A 160 -0.32 19.48 -2.96
CA ALA A 160 -1.39 18.88 -2.18
C ALA A 160 -1.59 17.38 -2.51
N ALA A 161 -1.39 16.99 -3.77
CA ALA A 161 -1.42 15.59 -4.17
C ALA A 161 -0.31 14.75 -3.50
N PHE A 162 0.87 15.33 -3.27
CA PHE A 162 2.01 14.61 -2.69
C PHE A 162 2.00 14.55 -1.17
N THR A 163 1.26 15.43 -0.50
CA THR A 163 1.20 15.49 0.97
C THR A 163 0.10 14.62 1.58
N ASP A 164 -0.85 14.15 0.79
CA ASP A 164 -1.99 13.37 1.25
C ASP A 164 -1.98 11.95 0.68
N ASN A 165 -1.69 10.99 1.55
CA ASN A 165 -1.69 9.56 1.18
C ASN A 165 -3.06 9.03 0.71
N THR A 166 -4.15 9.76 0.94
CA THR A 166 -5.48 9.39 0.41
C THR A 166 -5.64 9.77 -1.06
N LYS A 167 -4.81 10.70 -1.57
CA LYS A 167 -4.81 11.20 -2.94
C LYS A 167 -3.75 10.54 -3.83
N MET A 168 -3.41 9.28 -3.57
CA MET A 168 -2.38 8.57 -4.35
C MET A 168 -2.63 8.55 -5.85
N LEU A 169 -3.90 8.47 -6.28
CA LEU A 169 -4.25 8.47 -7.71
C LEU A 169 -3.85 9.79 -8.38
N GLN A 170 -4.02 10.91 -7.69
CA GLN A 170 -3.55 12.22 -8.17
C GLN A 170 -2.02 12.27 -8.25
N SER A 171 -1.32 11.71 -7.27
CA SER A 171 0.16 11.60 -7.30
C SER A 171 0.65 10.76 -8.48
N ILE A 172 -0.02 9.65 -8.78
CA ILE A 172 0.26 8.79 -9.93
C ILE A 172 0.08 9.58 -11.23
N PHE A 173 -1.05 10.31 -11.37
CA PHE A 173 -1.32 11.13 -12.54
C PHE A 173 -0.22 12.17 -12.78
N VAL A 174 0.18 12.91 -11.74
CA VAL A 174 1.26 13.90 -11.83
C VAL A 174 2.59 13.24 -12.20
N ALA A 175 2.92 12.09 -11.62
CA ALA A 175 4.15 11.37 -11.95
C ALA A 175 4.20 10.93 -13.41
N ILE A 176 3.08 10.43 -13.96
CA ILE A 176 2.97 10.06 -15.37
C ILE A 176 3.11 11.31 -16.24
N LEU A 177 2.45 12.41 -15.89
CA LEU A 177 2.52 13.66 -16.65
C LEU A 177 3.96 14.21 -16.71
N LEU A 178 4.68 14.20 -15.60
CA LEU A 178 6.09 14.59 -15.53
C LEU A 178 6.98 13.64 -16.34
N GLY A 179 6.74 12.33 -16.25
CA GLY A 179 7.46 11.32 -17.05
C GLY A 179 7.26 11.51 -18.55
N ILE A 180 6.03 11.80 -18.99
CA ILE A 180 5.73 12.14 -20.41
C ILE A 180 6.45 13.44 -20.80
N GLY A 181 6.41 14.46 -19.94
CA GLY A 181 7.14 15.71 -20.17
C GLY A 181 8.63 15.47 -20.43
N LEU A 182 9.27 14.57 -19.66
CA LEU A 182 10.68 14.21 -19.84
C LEU A 182 10.98 13.46 -21.17
N ILE A 183 9.98 12.80 -21.76
CA ILE A 183 10.12 12.17 -23.08
C ILE A 183 10.04 13.24 -24.18
N LEU A 184 9.24 14.29 -23.99
CA LEU A 184 8.95 15.30 -25.01
C LEU A 184 10.00 16.41 -25.11
N ILE A 185 10.81 16.63 -24.08
CA ILE A 185 11.90 17.63 -24.13
C ILE A 185 13.16 17.02 -24.76
N ASP A 186 14.07 17.89 -25.21
CA ASP A 186 15.36 17.49 -25.78
C ASP A 186 16.14 16.58 -24.82
N GLN A 187 16.77 15.53 -25.35
CA GLN A 187 17.50 14.54 -24.55
C GLN A 187 18.62 15.15 -23.70
N GLU A 188 19.31 16.17 -24.22
CA GLU A 188 20.37 16.88 -23.48
C GLU A 188 19.81 17.55 -22.21
N LYS A 189 18.61 18.14 -22.29
CA LYS A 189 17.93 18.79 -21.17
C LYS A 189 17.24 17.77 -20.23
N ALA A 190 16.77 16.66 -20.79
CA ALA A 190 16.14 15.58 -20.01
C ALA A 190 17.15 14.80 -19.15
N LYS A 191 18.39 14.61 -19.66
CA LYS A 191 19.42 13.78 -19.06
C LYS A 191 19.71 14.10 -17.58
N PRO A 192 19.99 15.35 -17.17
CA PRO A 192 20.26 15.66 -15.76
C PRO A 192 19.07 15.36 -14.86
N VAL A 193 17.83 15.61 -15.33
CA VAL A 193 16.61 15.34 -14.57
C VAL A 193 16.39 13.83 -14.43
N LYS A 194 16.58 13.05 -15.49
CA LYS A 194 16.52 11.59 -15.42
C LYS A 194 17.53 11.02 -14.44
N THR A 195 18.78 11.48 -14.51
CA THR A 195 19.84 11.04 -13.58
C THR A 195 19.50 11.40 -12.12
N PHE A 196 18.88 12.54 -11.90
CA PHE A 196 18.37 12.92 -10.57
C PHE A 196 17.33 11.92 -10.07
N PHE A 197 16.30 11.61 -10.88
CA PHE A 197 15.28 10.64 -10.49
C PHE A 197 15.82 9.21 -10.34
N ASP A 198 16.80 8.80 -11.14
CA ASP A 198 17.51 7.53 -10.97
C ASP A 198 18.19 7.44 -9.61
N SER A 199 18.98 8.45 -9.26
CA SER A 199 19.68 8.51 -7.98
C SER A 199 18.72 8.59 -6.80
N LEU A 200 17.62 9.35 -6.96
CA LEU A 200 16.58 9.47 -5.94
C LEU A 200 15.83 8.15 -5.73
N ASN A 201 15.58 7.39 -6.81
CA ASN A 201 14.99 6.06 -6.72
C ASN A 201 15.89 5.11 -5.90
N ASP A 202 17.19 5.11 -6.17
CA ASP A 202 18.13 4.29 -5.43
C ASP A 202 18.20 4.68 -3.95
N LEU A 203 18.16 5.98 -3.66
CA LEU A 203 18.10 6.50 -2.29
C LEU A 203 16.82 6.00 -1.59
N ILE A 204 15.66 6.15 -2.21
CA ILE A 204 14.38 5.72 -1.63
C ILE A 204 14.37 4.20 -1.41
N MET A 205 14.89 3.41 -2.35
CA MET A 205 15.02 1.96 -2.17
C MET A 205 15.90 1.60 -0.97
N LYS A 206 16.98 2.36 -0.72
CA LYS A 206 17.78 2.18 0.49
C LYS A 206 17.04 2.56 1.79
N VAL A 207 16.19 3.57 1.74
CA VAL A 207 15.33 3.92 2.88
C VAL A 207 14.29 2.81 3.13
N VAL A 208 13.70 2.24 2.06
CA VAL A 208 12.84 1.05 2.18
C VAL A 208 13.58 -0.10 2.85
N ASP A 209 14.80 -0.41 2.40
CA ASP A 209 15.63 -1.45 3.01
C ASP A 209 15.86 -1.19 4.51
N LEU A 210 16.15 0.06 4.90
CA LEU A 210 16.34 0.46 6.30
C LEU A 210 15.06 0.26 7.14
N ILE A 211 13.91 0.62 6.62
CA ILE A 211 12.64 0.41 7.33
C ILE A 211 12.32 -1.09 7.41
N MET A 212 12.57 -1.83 6.35
CA MET A 212 12.40 -3.28 6.36
C MET A 212 13.37 -4.00 7.30
N LEU A 213 14.49 -3.39 7.70
CA LEU A 213 15.35 -3.93 8.76
C LEU A 213 14.67 -3.92 10.15
N THR A 214 13.66 -3.09 10.35
CA THR A 214 12.84 -3.09 11.58
C THR A 214 11.74 -4.17 11.54
N ALA A 215 11.42 -4.70 10.38
CA ALA A 215 10.62 -5.91 10.24
C ALA A 215 11.44 -7.14 10.66
N PRO A 216 10.82 -8.24 11.10
CA PRO A 216 11.53 -9.42 11.63
C PRO A 216 12.39 -10.17 10.60
N ASP A 217 12.74 -9.55 9.48
CA ASP A 217 13.53 -10.16 8.42
C ASP A 217 14.88 -9.48 8.22
N ARG A 218 15.91 -10.14 8.73
CA ARG A 218 17.30 -9.81 8.45
C ARG A 218 17.86 -10.76 7.41
N LYS A 219 17.65 -10.51 6.13
CA LYS A 219 18.63 -10.95 5.14
C LYS A 219 19.76 -9.94 5.10
N SER A 220 20.90 -10.34 5.66
CA SER A 220 22.19 -9.75 5.39
C SER A 220 22.36 -9.58 3.87
N THR A 221 22.02 -8.43 3.35
CA THR A 221 22.46 -8.03 2.03
C THR A 221 23.91 -7.64 2.17
N ARG A 222 24.79 -8.39 1.52
CA ARG A 222 26.22 -8.15 1.43
C ARG A 222 26.46 -6.69 1.03
N LEU A 223 27.27 -6.00 1.81
CA LEU A 223 28.10 -4.89 1.39
C LEU A 223 29.11 -5.36 0.36
#